data_d5d0b0e1506ae3a7f6237e590db7a541
#
_entry.id   d5d0b0e1506ae3a7f6237e590db7a541
#
_cell.length_a   1.000
_cell.length_b   1.000
_cell.length_c   1.000
_cell.angle_alpha   90.00
_cell.angle_beta   90.00
_cell.angle_gamma   90.00
#
_symmetry.space_group_name_H-M   'P 1'
#
loop_
_entity.id
_entity.type
_entity.pdbx_description
1 polymer ?
#
loop_
_entity_poly.entity_id
_entity_poly.type
_entity_poly.pdbx_seq_one_letter_code
_entity_poly.pdbx_strand_id
1 'polypeptide(L)'
;SAAILNLSEGESQTLTAMVLPANAANKLVWWSVSPAGLATVAGGTVTAVKAGICTVTATAGGKSASCTVNIAQAETAQLIYTLPAETELTNGFDTGLKLLEHASTESPQYTILVDAKAGDNFDASTWPAFLHCLTETGSTANLPGFNSTSSPLNNKTEFAYYNYGGVTLSDSIEHLKTRTRYVVQLDGKKYRGGSTYCPMTEWLTCNGTITDVPQTFLIGAAQSADGSKKQQFWPGTLYQCKVYKGLLSDNRIKAYINKGW
;
A
#
# COMPACT_ATOMS: atom_id res chain seq x y z
N SER A 1 33.99 5.01 4.14
CA SER A 1 32.58 4.51 4.19
C SER A 1 32.08 4.41 2.76
N ALA A 2 31.44 3.31 2.40
CA ALA A 2 30.79 3.18 1.10
C ALA A 2 29.70 4.25 1.00
N ALA A 3 29.67 5.00 -0.10
CA ALA A 3 28.58 5.94 -0.37
C ALA A 3 27.28 5.15 -0.61
N ILE A 4 26.16 5.72 -0.16
CA ILE A 4 24.83 5.17 -0.42
C ILE A 4 24.06 6.21 -1.24
N LEU A 5 23.44 5.77 -2.33
CA LEU A 5 22.58 6.57 -3.18
C LEU A 5 21.17 5.96 -3.15
N ASN A 6 20.15 6.77 -2.92
CA ASN A 6 18.76 6.36 -2.98
C ASN A 6 18.08 7.05 -4.16
N LEU A 7 17.50 6.27 -5.06
CA LEU A 7 16.76 6.73 -6.24
C LEU A 7 15.43 6.01 -6.34
N SER A 8 14.47 6.60 -7.04
CA SER A 8 13.28 5.90 -7.55
C SER A 8 13.49 5.52 -9.01
N GLU A 9 12.79 4.51 -9.49
CA GLU A 9 12.81 4.15 -10.93
C GLU A 9 12.57 5.40 -11.78
N GLY A 10 13.39 5.57 -12.83
CA GLY A 10 13.39 6.71 -13.72
C GLY A 10 14.21 7.92 -13.24
N GLU A 11 14.60 7.96 -11.99
CA GLU A 11 15.45 9.04 -11.47
C GLU A 11 16.92 8.85 -11.86
N SER A 12 17.65 9.96 -11.93
CA SER A 12 19.08 9.97 -12.23
C SER A 12 19.83 10.88 -11.28
N GLN A 13 21.04 10.46 -10.91
CA GLN A 13 21.95 11.27 -10.12
C GLN A 13 23.39 11.03 -10.54
N THR A 14 24.19 12.11 -10.54
CA THR A 14 25.61 12.01 -10.93
C THR A 14 26.48 11.76 -9.71
N LEU A 15 27.30 10.70 -9.79
CA LEU A 15 28.37 10.42 -8.89
C LEU A 15 29.68 11.01 -9.41
N THR A 16 30.47 11.59 -8.51
CA THR A 16 31.81 12.12 -8.85
C THR A 16 32.88 11.21 -8.30
N ALA A 17 33.77 10.75 -9.17
CA ALA A 17 34.97 10.02 -8.78
C ALA A 17 36.21 10.95 -8.84
N MET A 18 36.95 11.01 -7.75
CA MET A 18 38.19 11.79 -7.70
C MET A 18 39.38 10.84 -7.80
N VAL A 19 40.22 11.06 -8.81
CA VAL A 19 41.48 10.32 -9.00
C VAL A 19 42.60 11.07 -8.30
N LEU A 20 43.28 10.38 -7.38
CA LEU A 20 44.42 10.91 -6.65
C LEU A 20 45.73 10.12 -7.01
N PRO A 21 46.87 10.80 -7.00
CA PRO A 21 47.09 12.21 -6.69
C PRO A 21 46.59 13.13 -7.81
N ALA A 22 46.33 14.43 -7.47
CA ALA A 22 45.76 15.37 -8.42
C ALA A 22 46.59 15.58 -9.72
N ASN A 23 47.89 15.24 -9.70
CA ASN A 23 48.78 15.28 -10.86
C ASN A 23 48.91 13.91 -11.57
N ALA A 24 48.04 12.94 -11.33
CA ALA A 24 48.04 11.66 -12.05
C ALA A 24 47.95 11.90 -13.56
N ALA A 25 48.79 11.22 -14.33
CA ALA A 25 48.87 11.37 -15.80
C ALA A 25 47.62 10.82 -16.51
N ASN A 26 46.99 9.79 -15.93
CA ASN A 26 45.73 9.23 -16.44
C ASN A 26 44.62 9.38 -15.38
N LYS A 27 43.59 10.11 -15.74
CA LYS A 27 42.40 10.35 -14.90
C LYS A 27 41.13 9.69 -15.47
N LEU A 28 41.28 8.80 -16.45
CA LEU A 28 40.16 8.11 -17.03
C LEU A 28 39.50 7.22 -15.99
N VAL A 29 38.20 7.39 -15.80
CA VAL A 29 37.36 6.61 -14.89
C VAL A 29 36.41 5.73 -15.71
N TRP A 30 36.44 4.43 -15.45
CA TRP A 30 35.50 3.45 -15.97
C TRP A 30 34.41 3.20 -14.95
N TRP A 31 33.17 3.16 -15.42
CA TRP A 31 32.01 2.94 -14.58
C TRP A 31 31.33 1.61 -14.91
N SER A 32 30.87 0.91 -13.89
CA SER A 32 30.10 -0.33 -14.05
C SER A 32 29.01 -0.44 -13.00
N VAL A 33 27.99 -1.26 -13.31
CA VAL A 33 26.83 -1.57 -12.42
C VAL A 33 26.71 -3.08 -12.27
N SER A 34 26.49 -3.55 -11.05
CA SER A 34 26.22 -4.94 -10.75
C SER A 34 25.17 -5.09 -9.65
N PRO A 35 24.14 -5.94 -9.79
CA PRO A 35 23.79 -6.70 -10.99
C PRO A 35 23.32 -5.78 -12.13
N ALA A 36 23.44 -6.25 -13.37
CA ALA A 36 22.93 -5.52 -14.54
C ALA A 36 21.40 -5.47 -14.54
N GLY A 37 20.84 -4.45 -15.23
CA GLY A 37 19.38 -4.31 -15.44
C GLY A 37 18.64 -3.53 -14.35
N LEU A 38 19.27 -3.22 -13.22
CA LEU A 38 18.65 -2.38 -12.18
C LEU A 38 18.95 -0.90 -12.39
N ALA A 39 20.15 -0.57 -12.88
CA ALA A 39 20.53 0.79 -13.23
C ALA A 39 21.43 0.78 -14.44
N THR A 40 21.63 1.96 -15.05
CA THR A 40 22.66 2.25 -16.03
C THR A 40 23.59 3.32 -15.46
N VAL A 41 24.85 3.37 -15.96
CA VAL A 41 25.78 4.44 -15.61
C VAL A 41 26.53 4.91 -16.85
N ALA A 42 26.54 6.22 -17.08
CA ALA A 42 27.25 6.87 -18.16
C ALA A 42 27.94 8.13 -17.65
N GLY A 43 29.29 8.21 -17.76
CA GLY A 43 30.05 9.36 -17.30
C GLY A 43 29.86 9.70 -15.82
N GLY A 44 29.51 8.71 -14.98
CA GLY A 44 29.18 8.90 -13.56
C GLY A 44 27.71 9.17 -13.29
N THR A 45 26.88 9.48 -14.29
CA THR A 45 25.44 9.64 -14.12
C THR A 45 24.78 8.27 -14.05
N VAL A 46 24.22 7.96 -12.89
CA VAL A 46 23.48 6.74 -12.61
C VAL A 46 22.00 7.01 -12.90
N THR A 47 21.37 6.17 -13.71
CA THR A 47 19.93 6.19 -13.99
C THR A 47 19.29 4.90 -13.47
N ALA A 48 18.33 5.04 -12.58
CA ALA A 48 17.57 3.91 -12.03
C ALA A 48 16.59 3.37 -13.06
N VAL A 49 16.64 2.06 -13.32
CA VAL A 49 15.80 1.39 -14.34
C VAL A 49 14.72 0.54 -13.69
N LYS A 50 15.07 -0.19 -12.63
CA LYS A 50 14.18 -1.12 -11.96
C LYS A 50 14.47 -1.16 -10.46
N ALA A 51 13.43 -1.29 -9.65
CA ALA A 51 13.54 -1.41 -8.20
C ALA A 51 14.45 -2.58 -7.78
N GLY A 52 15.29 -2.33 -6.78
CA GLY A 52 16.25 -3.28 -6.27
C GLY A 52 17.49 -2.59 -5.72
N ILE A 53 18.50 -3.38 -5.38
CA ILE A 53 19.78 -2.89 -4.86
C ILE A 53 20.88 -3.28 -5.84
N CYS A 54 21.67 -2.30 -6.27
CA CYS A 54 22.86 -2.53 -7.10
C CYS A 54 24.07 -1.78 -6.57
N THR A 55 25.22 -2.12 -7.09
CA THR A 55 26.48 -1.45 -6.78
C THR A 55 27.00 -0.78 -8.03
N VAL A 56 27.28 0.51 -7.96
CA VAL A 56 27.99 1.27 -9.00
C VAL A 56 29.46 1.34 -8.60
N THR A 57 30.34 0.96 -9.52
CA THR A 57 31.79 0.95 -9.28
C THR A 57 32.50 1.87 -10.26
N ALA A 58 33.34 2.75 -9.73
CA ALA A 58 34.27 3.58 -10.49
C ALA A 58 35.65 2.96 -10.40
N THR A 59 36.34 2.76 -11.54
CA THR A 59 37.68 2.18 -11.62
C THR A 59 38.62 3.08 -12.39
N ALA A 60 39.79 3.39 -11.82
CA ALA A 60 40.82 4.19 -12.46
C ALA A 60 42.20 3.64 -12.04
N GLY A 61 43.14 3.41 -13.00
CA GLY A 61 44.49 2.97 -12.72
C GLY A 61 44.59 1.69 -11.85
N GLY A 62 43.64 0.75 -12.03
CA GLY A 62 43.60 -0.49 -11.24
C GLY A 62 43.07 -0.34 -9.80
N LYS A 63 42.62 0.84 -9.40
CA LYS A 63 41.93 1.11 -8.13
C LYS A 63 40.45 1.33 -8.37
N SER A 64 39.61 0.91 -7.41
CA SER A 64 38.18 1.06 -7.52
C SER A 64 37.58 1.63 -6.22
N ALA A 65 36.43 2.32 -6.40
CA ALA A 65 35.55 2.76 -5.34
C ALA A 65 34.11 2.41 -5.72
N SER A 66 33.27 2.09 -4.76
CA SER A 66 31.90 1.68 -5.00
C SER A 66 30.90 2.49 -4.22
N CYS A 67 29.69 2.58 -4.77
CA CYS A 67 28.52 3.17 -4.18
C CYS A 67 27.37 2.16 -4.24
N THR A 68 26.71 1.92 -3.10
CA THR A 68 25.47 1.14 -3.07
C THR A 68 24.32 2.01 -3.53
N VAL A 69 23.54 1.55 -4.51
CA VAL A 69 22.38 2.25 -5.03
C VAL A 69 21.14 1.46 -4.66
N ASN A 70 20.29 2.06 -3.82
CA ASN A 70 18.95 1.54 -3.48
C ASN A 70 17.94 2.18 -4.43
N ILE A 71 17.27 1.38 -5.22
CA ILE A 71 16.27 1.85 -6.18
C ILE A 71 14.89 1.44 -5.67
N ALA A 72 14.08 2.43 -5.34
CA ALA A 72 12.68 2.24 -5.02
C ALA A 72 11.85 2.18 -6.31
N GLN A 73 10.74 1.46 -6.28
CA GLN A 73 9.77 1.47 -7.37
C GLN A 73 9.25 2.90 -7.58
N ALA A 74 9.12 3.31 -8.84
CA ALA A 74 8.47 4.58 -9.17
C ALA A 74 7.03 4.56 -8.68
N GLU A 75 6.65 5.61 -7.95
CA GLU A 75 5.31 5.69 -7.42
C GLU A 75 4.37 6.34 -8.43
N THR A 76 3.47 5.54 -8.97
CA THR A 76 2.43 5.99 -9.91
C THR A 76 1.09 6.22 -9.21
N ALA A 77 1.03 6.00 -7.90
CA ALA A 77 -0.20 6.09 -7.15
C ALA A 77 -0.71 7.54 -7.07
N GLN A 78 -1.94 7.76 -7.54
CA GLN A 78 -2.63 9.03 -7.54
C GLN A 78 -3.64 9.07 -6.40
N LEU A 79 -3.59 10.11 -5.56
CA LEU A 79 -4.61 10.34 -4.54
C LEU A 79 -5.94 10.69 -5.22
N ILE A 80 -6.96 9.88 -4.98
CA ILE A 80 -8.31 10.05 -5.57
C ILE A 80 -9.38 10.37 -4.54
N TYR A 81 -9.10 10.11 -3.26
CA TYR A 81 -10.00 10.44 -2.17
C TYR A 81 -9.22 10.76 -0.90
N THR A 82 -9.69 11.75 -0.15
CA THR A 82 -9.26 12.04 1.22
C THR A 82 -10.45 12.43 2.06
N LEU A 83 -10.54 11.86 3.26
CA LEU A 83 -11.52 12.30 4.24
C LEU A 83 -11.19 13.74 4.65
N PRO A 84 -12.15 14.68 4.58
CA PRO A 84 -11.85 16.09 4.78
C PRO A 84 -11.55 16.46 6.25
N ALA A 85 -12.07 15.70 7.21
CA ALA A 85 -11.89 15.96 8.64
C ALA A 85 -12.15 14.70 9.46
N GLU A 86 -11.72 14.71 10.72
CA GLU A 86 -12.08 13.70 11.72
C GLU A 86 -13.60 13.52 11.79
N THR A 87 -14.06 12.30 11.73
CA THR A 87 -15.48 11.96 11.63
C THR A 87 -15.85 10.86 12.61
N GLU A 88 -16.89 11.11 13.40
CA GLU A 88 -17.52 10.06 14.21
C GLU A 88 -18.42 9.19 13.33
N LEU A 89 -18.15 7.88 13.37
CA LEU A 89 -18.89 6.87 12.64
C LEU A 89 -20.00 6.28 13.52
N THR A 90 -21.25 6.52 13.17
CA THR A 90 -22.42 5.93 13.83
C THR A 90 -23.22 5.05 12.88
N ASN A 91 -23.39 5.48 11.65
CA ASN A 91 -24.22 4.82 10.62
C ASN A 91 -23.49 4.60 9.30
N GLY A 92 -22.18 4.80 9.29
CA GLY A 92 -21.36 4.78 8.08
C GLY A 92 -21.81 5.80 7.04
N PHE A 93 -20.97 6.11 6.09
CA PHE A 93 -21.30 7.03 5.01
C PHE A 93 -20.80 6.52 3.65
N ASP A 94 -21.43 7.02 2.60
CA ASP A 94 -21.05 6.78 1.23
C ASP A 94 -20.04 7.84 0.79
N THR A 95 -18.89 7.40 0.27
CA THR A 95 -17.86 8.32 -0.23
C THR A 95 -18.17 8.87 -1.62
N GLY A 96 -19.12 8.28 -2.33
CA GLY A 96 -19.37 8.55 -3.76
C GLY A 96 -18.26 8.06 -4.69
N LEU A 97 -17.23 7.41 -4.15
CA LEU A 97 -16.07 6.96 -4.92
C LEU A 97 -16.36 5.63 -5.60
N LYS A 98 -16.22 5.57 -6.91
CA LYS A 98 -16.21 4.33 -7.69
C LYS A 98 -14.79 3.81 -7.79
N LEU A 99 -14.54 2.60 -7.31
CA LEU A 99 -13.22 1.96 -7.41
C LEU A 99 -13.01 1.25 -8.75
N LEU A 100 -14.09 0.79 -9.39
CA LEU A 100 -14.06 0.11 -10.69
C LEU A 100 -15.17 0.66 -11.59
N GLU A 101 -14.89 0.78 -12.87
CA GLU A 101 -15.89 1.11 -13.89
C GLU A 101 -16.34 -0.14 -14.66
N HIS A 102 -15.44 -1.12 -14.86
CA HIS A 102 -15.71 -2.36 -15.58
C HIS A 102 -15.05 -3.57 -14.91
N ALA A 103 -15.81 -4.32 -14.13
CA ALA A 103 -15.29 -5.42 -13.30
C ALA A 103 -14.59 -6.57 -14.07
N SER A 104 -15.02 -6.86 -15.31
CA SER A 104 -14.52 -8.02 -16.07
C SER A 104 -13.22 -7.78 -16.84
N THR A 105 -12.84 -6.52 -17.04
CA THR A 105 -11.69 -6.14 -17.90
C THR A 105 -10.60 -5.37 -17.17
N GLU A 106 -10.87 -4.90 -15.95
CA GLU A 106 -9.93 -4.08 -15.19
C GLU A 106 -9.10 -4.93 -14.22
N SER A 107 -7.82 -4.60 -14.12
CA SER A 107 -6.93 -5.02 -13.03
C SER A 107 -6.69 -3.84 -12.09
N PRO A 108 -7.60 -3.58 -11.17
CA PRO A 108 -7.53 -2.38 -10.35
C PRO A 108 -6.33 -2.44 -9.42
N GLN A 109 -5.62 -1.32 -9.35
CA GLN A 109 -4.56 -1.13 -8.36
C GLN A 109 -4.97 -0.01 -7.42
N TYR A 110 -5.06 -0.31 -6.13
CA TYR A 110 -5.41 0.67 -5.10
C TYR A 110 -4.59 0.50 -3.85
N THR A 111 -4.34 1.63 -3.20
CA THR A 111 -3.86 1.67 -1.82
C THR A 111 -4.86 2.47 -0.99
N ILE A 112 -5.36 1.87 0.08
CA ILE A 112 -6.29 2.49 1.02
C ILE A 112 -5.56 2.63 2.36
N LEU A 113 -5.50 3.85 2.86
CA LEU A 113 -4.89 4.21 4.13
C LEU A 113 -5.99 4.66 5.08
N VAL A 114 -6.02 4.10 6.27
CA VAL A 114 -7.02 4.39 7.29
C VAL A 114 -6.36 4.63 8.63
N ASP A 115 -6.77 5.68 9.33
CA ASP A 115 -6.40 5.97 10.71
C ASP A 115 -7.70 6.07 11.52
N ALA A 116 -7.95 5.11 12.40
CA ALA A 116 -9.23 4.98 13.08
C ALA A 116 -9.10 4.41 14.49
N LYS A 117 -10.15 4.60 15.28
CA LYS A 117 -10.31 4.02 16.62
C LYS A 117 -11.76 3.56 16.78
N ALA A 118 -11.98 2.32 17.17
CA ALA A 118 -13.31 1.83 17.52
C ALA A 118 -13.84 2.52 18.77
N GLY A 119 -15.13 2.79 18.80
CA GLY A 119 -15.81 3.36 19.94
C GLY A 119 -15.99 2.37 21.10
N ASP A 120 -16.36 2.87 22.26
CA ASP A 120 -16.57 2.04 23.47
C ASP A 120 -17.73 1.05 23.30
N ASN A 121 -18.68 1.36 22.42
CA ASN A 121 -19.82 0.51 22.07
C ASN A 121 -19.52 -0.46 20.90
N PHE A 122 -18.26 -0.59 20.50
CA PHE A 122 -17.86 -1.52 19.44
C PHE A 122 -18.06 -2.96 19.91
N ASP A 123 -18.90 -3.69 19.19
CA ASP A 123 -19.17 -5.10 19.41
C ASP A 123 -18.74 -5.92 18.18
N ALA A 124 -17.64 -6.58 18.34
CA ALA A 124 -17.06 -7.40 17.27
C ALA A 124 -17.93 -8.62 16.92
N SER A 125 -18.82 -9.09 17.80
CA SER A 125 -19.72 -10.21 17.52
C SER A 125 -20.78 -9.89 16.48
N THR A 126 -21.01 -8.61 16.19
CA THR A 126 -21.96 -8.14 15.16
C THR A 126 -21.37 -8.06 13.76
N TRP A 127 -20.15 -8.50 13.56
CA TRP A 127 -19.42 -8.46 12.27
C TRP A 127 -19.34 -7.04 11.68
N PRO A 128 -18.87 -6.06 12.44
CA PRO A 128 -18.86 -4.68 11.97
C PRO A 128 -17.95 -4.50 10.76
N ALA A 129 -18.46 -3.87 9.72
CA ALA A 129 -17.74 -3.58 8.48
C ALA A 129 -17.20 -2.15 8.51
N PHE A 130 -15.90 -2.00 8.26
CA PHE A 130 -15.25 -0.70 8.25
C PHE A 130 -15.19 -0.08 6.84
N LEU A 131 -14.80 -0.86 5.86
CA LEU A 131 -14.73 -0.47 4.46
C LEU A 131 -15.52 -1.48 3.63
N HIS A 132 -16.42 -1.03 2.79
CA HIS A 132 -17.24 -1.89 1.96
C HIS A 132 -17.56 -1.24 0.62
N CYS A 133 -17.55 -2.03 -0.45
CA CYS A 133 -17.99 -1.57 -1.75
C CYS A 133 -19.40 -2.05 -2.03
N LEU A 134 -20.26 -1.13 -2.46
CA LEU A 134 -21.60 -1.43 -2.93
C LEU A 134 -21.57 -1.96 -4.36
N THR A 135 -22.49 -2.85 -4.70
CA THR A 135 -22.68 -3.36 -6.05
C THR A 135 -24.07 -3.04 -6.57
N GLU A 136 -24.22 -3.01 -7.90
CA GLU A 136 -25.52 -2.72 -8.55
C GLU A 136 -26.59 -3.75 -8.23
N THR A 137 -26.20 -5.00 -8.05
CA THR A 137 -27.16 -6.10 -7.88
C THR A 137 -27.50 -6.36 -6.42
N GLY A 138 -26.93 -5.59 -5.47
CA GLY A 138 -27.10 -5.87 -4.04
C GLY A 138 -26.49 -7.17 -3.59
N SER A 139 -25.85 -7.94 -4.49
CA SER A 139 -25.06 -9.06 -4.09
C SER A 139 -23.83 -8.54 -3.36
N THR A 140 -23.41 -9.24 -2.32
CA THR A 140 -22.15 -8.99 -1.63
C THR A 140 -21.04 -9.23 -2.64
N ALA A 141 -20.67 -8.21 -3.37
CA ALA A 141 -19.67 -8.33 -4.39
C ALA A 141 -18.34 -8.69 -3.79
N ASN A 142 -17.66 -9.40 -4.57
CA ASN A 142 -16.32 -9.92 -4.41
C ASN A 142 -15.27 -8.80 -4.43
N LEU A 143 -15.54 -7.72 -3.75
CA LEU A 143 -14.67 -6.56 -3.68
C LEU A 143 -14.05 -6.45 -2.30
N PRO A 144 -12.88 -5.85 -2.24
CA PRO A 144 -12.17 -5.75 -0.98
C PRO A 144 -12.99 -4.96 0.03
N GLY A 145 -13.37 -5.65 1.08
CA GLY A 145 -13.92 -5.06 2.27
C GLY A 145 -12.90 -5.14 3.40
N PHE A 146 -12.86 -4.13 4.21
CA PHE A 146 -12.19 -4.17 5.50
C PHE A 146 -13.24 -4.48 6.56
N ASN A 147 -13.36 -5.72 6.92
CA ASN A 147 -14.19 -6.14 8.04
C ASN A 147 -13.30 -6.31 9.26
N SER A 148 -13.57 -5.56 10.31
CA SER A 148 -13.07 -5.94 11.61
C SER A 148 -13.99 -7.03 12.16
N THR A 149 -13.77 -8.26 11.72
CA THR A 149 -14.51 -9.37 12.30
C THR A 149 -13.74 -9.93 13.47
N SER A 150 -14.35 -9.95 14.63
CA SER A 150 -14.07 -11.03 15.52
C SER A 150 -14.83 -12.24 14.99
N SER A 151 -14.20 -13.05 14.18
CA SER A 151 -14.62 -14.45 14.20
C SER A 151 -14.63 -14.84 15.67
N PRO A 152 -15.73 -15.32 16.24
CA PRO A 152 -15.75 -15.80 17.63
C PRO A 152 -14.68 -16.87 17.89
N LEU A 153 -14.06 -17.39 16.83
CA LEU A 153 -13.00 -18.39 16.89
C LEU A 153 -11.59 -17.79 17.07
N ASN A 154 -11.30 -16.55 16.68
CA ASN A 154 -9.91 -16.10 16.59
C ASN A 154 -9.57 -14.75 17.20
N ASN A 155 -10.53 -13.93 17.60
CA ASN A 155 -10.31 -12.59 18.18
C ASN A 155 -9.30 -11.71 17.39
N LYS A 156 -9.37 -11.76 16.05
CA LYS A 156 -8.43 -11.10 15.14
C LYS A 156 -9.12 -10.15 14.19
N THR A 157 -8.38 -9.16 13.72
CA THR A 157 -8.83 -8.26 12.64
C THR A 157 -8.64 -8.95 11.29
N GLU A 158 -9.69 -9.03 10.51
CA GLU A 158 -9.68 -9.61 9.18
C GLU A 158 -9.89 -8.55 8.09
N PHE A 159 -9.03 -8.58 7.06
CA PHE A 159 -9.34 -7.97 5.78
C PHE A 159 -9.92 -9.07 4.88
N ALA A 160 -11.21 -9.05 4.66
CA ALA A 160 -11.85 -10.08 3.85
C ALA A 160 -12.22 -9.54 2.46
N TYR A 161 -11.84 -10.31 1.46
CA TYR A 161 -12.58 -10.38 0.21
C TYR A 161 -13.78 -11.29 0.48
N TYR A 162 -14.95 -10.75 0.53
CA TYR A 162 -16.14 -11.52 0.84
C TYR A 162 -16.27 -12.70 -0.17
N ASN A 163 -16.45 -13.93 0.32
CA ASN A 163 -16.57 -15.20 -0.39
C ASN A 163 -15.29 -15.80 -1.01
N TYR A 164 -14.12 -15.15 -0.99
CA TYR A 164 -12.95 -15.67 -1.73
C TYR A 164 -11.65 -15.74 -0.93
N GLY A 165 -11.73 -15.57 0.36
CA GLY A 165 -10.59 -15.59 1.27
C GLY A 165 -10.29 -14.20 1.83
N GLY A 166 -9.61 -14.14 2.95
CA GLY A 166 -9.26 -12.92 3.67
C GLY A 166 -7.81 -12.92 4.13
N VAL A 167 -7.26 -11.75 4.34
CA VAL A 167 -6.04 -11.57 5.13
C VAL A 167 -6.46 -11.40 6.57
N THR A 168 -6.13 -12.37 7.41
CA THR A 168 -6.20 -12.18 8.85
C THR A 168 -4.92 -11.48 9.29
N LEU A 169 -5.03 -10.27 9.78
CA LEU A 169 -3.92 -9.66 10.48
C LEU A 169 -3.74 -10.37 11.82
N SER A 170 -2.50 -10.61 12.21
CA SER A 170 -2.17 -11.15 13.54
C SER A 170 -2.44 -10.13 14.65
N ASP A 171 -3.30 -9.16 14.38
CA ASP A 171 -3.62 -8.04 15.24
C ASP A 171 -4.75 -8.41 16.21
N SER A 172 -4.63 -7.98 17.47
CA SER A 172 -5.68 -8.21 18.46
C SER A 172 -6.82 -7.22 18.25
N ILE A 173 -8.04 -7.69 18.49
CA ILE A 173 -9.23 -6.84 18.45
C ILE A 173 -9.15 -5.68 19.47
N GLU A 174 -8.39 -5.85 20.56
CA GLU A 174 -8.16 -4.78 21.52
C GLU A 174 -7.40 -3.59 20.93
N HIS A 175 -6.61 -3.81 19.88
CA HIS A 175 -5.94 -2.72 19.16
C HIS A 175 -6.92 -1.83 18.39
N LEU A 176 -8.11 -2.33 18.04
CA LEU A 176 -9.17 -1.51 17.44
C LEU A 176 -9.64 -0.39 18.40
N LYS A 177 -9.57 -0.63 19.70
CA LYS A 177 -9.94 0.35 20.74
C LYS A 177 -8.86 1.42 20.96
N THR A 178 -7.73 1.30 20.32
CA THR A 178 -6.68 2.32 20.26
C THR A 178 -6.61 2.91 18.87
N ARG A 179 -6.10 4.14 18.73
CA ARG A 179 -5.91 4.75 17.42
C ARG A 179 -4.90 3.93 16.63
N THR A 180 -5.38 3.31 15.56
CA THR A 180 -4.62 2.38 14.74
C THR A 180 -4.65 2.79 13.28
N ARG A 181 -3.50 2.74 12.61
CA ARG A 181 -3.38 2.95 11.17
C ARG A 181 -3.39 1.63 10.46
N TYR A 182 -4.18 1.54 9.42
CA TYR A 182 -4.34 0.38 8.56
C TYR A 182 -3.98 0.73 7.13
N VAL A 183 -3.41 -0.24 6.44
CA VAL A 183 -3.13 -0.16 5.01
C VAL A 183 -3.68 -1.39 4.33
N VAL A 184 -4.39 -1.18 3.24
CA VAL A 184 -4.82 -2.23 2.31
C VAL A 184 -4.32 -1.90 0.93
N GLN A 185 -3.73 -2.86 0.26
CA GLN A 185 -3.36 -2.76 -1.14
C GLN A 185 -4.02 -3.85 -1.96
N LEU A 186 -4.44 -3.46 -3.15
CA LEU A 186 -5.07 -4.29 -4.16
C LEU A 186 -4.26 -4.20 -5.44
N ASP A 187 -3.99 -5.33 -6.08
CA ASP A 187 -3.32 -5.44 -7.36
C ASP A 187 -4.03 -6.49 -8.21
N GLY A 188 -5.06 -6.06 -8.93
CA GLY A 188 -5.95 -6.97 -9.63
C GLY A 188 -6.62 -7.95 -8.68
N LYS A 189 -6.28 -9.23 -8.79
CA LYS A 189 -6.77 -10.29 -7.89
C LYS A 189 -5.91 -10.50 -6.65
N LYS A 190 -4.83 -9.75 -6.49
CA LYS A 190 -3.96 -9.85 -5.33
C LYS A 190 -4.28 -8.76 -4.33
N TYR A 191 -4.11 -9.07 -3.07
CA TYR A 191 -4.30 -8.14 -1.98
C TYR A 191 -3.32 -8.41 -0.84
N ARG A 192 -3.02 -7.38 -0.08
CA ARG A 192 -2.24 -7.45 1.16
C ARG A 192 -2.66 -6.36 2.11
N GLY A 193 -2.38 -6.54 3.39
CA GLY A 193 -2.69 -5.55 4.41
C GLY A 193 -1.71 -5.53 5.56
N GLY A 194 -1.76 -4.48 6.35
CA GLY A 194 -0.97 -4.31 7.55
C GLY A 194 -1.52 -3.20 8.44
N SER A 195 -1.00 -3.08 9.65
CA SER A 195 -1.39 -2.07 10.62
C SER A 195 -0.21 -1.55 11.44
N THR A 196 -0.48 -0.61 12.34
CA THR A 196 0.51 -0.14 13.34
C THR A 196 1.10 -1.29 14.16
N TYR A 197 0.32 -2.35 14.38
CA TYR A 197 0.69 -3.49 15.22
C TYR A 197 1.07 -4.74 14.44
N CYS A 198 0.83 -4.75 13.14
CA CYS A 198 1.06 -5.89 12.27
C CYS A 198 1.78 -5.46 10.99
N PRO A 199 2.94 -6.07 10.65
CA PRO A 199 3.62 -5.77 9.41
C PRO A 199 2.72 -6.08 8.21
N MET A 200 3.01 -5.48 7.04
CA MET A 200 2.35 -5.84 5.79
C MET A 200 2.50 -7.33 5.54
N THR A 201 1.40 -7.98 5.21
CA THR A 201 1.40 -9.40 4.82
C THR A 201 2.06 -9.59 3.46
N GLU A 202 2.41 -10.83 3.14
CA GLU A 202 2.69 -11.21 1.76
C GLU A 202 1.45 -11.03 0.89
N TRP A 203 1.65 -10.95 -0.44
CA TRP A 203 0.55 -10.88 -1.39
C TRP A 203 -0.23 -12.20 -1.42
N LEU A 204 -1.52 -12.11 -1.16
CA LEU A 204 -2.46 -13.22 -1.28
C LEU A 204 -3.26 -13.08 -2.56
N THR A 205 -3.62 -14.20 -3.18
CA THR A 205 -4.41 -14.21 -4.42
C THR A 205 -5.85 -14.57 -4.09
N CYS A 206 -6.79 -13.76 -4.59
CA CYS A 206 -8.21 -14.08 -4.55
C CYS A 206 -8.55 -15.09 -5.65
N ASN A 207 -9.22 -16.19 -5.29
CA ASN A 207 -9.60 -17.26 -6.23
C ASN A 207 -10.91 -16.96 -6.99
N GLY A 208 -11.59 -15.87 -6.66
CA GLY A 208 -12.86 -15.51 -7.25
C GLY A 208 -12.75 -14.67 -8.52
N THR A 209 -13.89 -14.49 -9.17
CA THR A 209 -14.06 -13.58 -10.30
C THR A 209 -14.85 -12.37 -9.82
N ILE A 210 -14.37 -11.16 -10.09
CA ILE A 210 -15.15 -9.94 -9.87
C ILE A 210 -16.21 -9.92 -10.98
N THR A 211 -17.46 -10.15 -10.62
CA THR A 211 -18.58 -10.26 -11.58
C THR A 211 -19.41 -8.98 -11.65
N ASP A 212 -19.38 -8.18 -10.60
CA ASP A 212 -20.23 -7.00 -10.47
C ASP A 212 -19.42 -5.71 -10.41
N VAL A 213 -19.95 -4.65 -11.00
CA VAL A 213 -19.36 -3.31 -10.93
C VAL A 213 -19.76 -2.66 -9.60
N PRO A 214 -18.80 -2.26 -8.75
CA PRO A 214 -19.13 -1.55 -7.52
C PRO A 214 -19.69 -0.18 -7.80
N GLN A 215 -20.78 0.15 -7.13
CA GLN A 215 -21.41 1.46 -7.25
C GLN A 215 -20.65 2.54 -6.48
N THR A 216 -20.39 2.27 -5.21
CA THR A 216 -19.74 3.24 -4.35
C THR A 216 -18.96 2.55 -3.23
N PHE A 217 -18.12 3.32 -2.57
CA PHE A 217 -17.31 2.87 -1.45
C PHE A 217 -17.87 3.43 -0.14
N LEU A 218 -18.31 2.53 0.75
CA LEU A 218 -18.82 2.86 2.08
C LEU A 218 -17.72 2.81 3.13
N ILE A 219 -17.81 3.72 4.08
CA ILE A 219 -16.98 3.73 5.29
C ILE A 219 -17.88 3.59 6.51
N GLY A 220 -17.51 2.70 7.42
CA GLY A 220 -18.19 2.48 8.69
C GLY A 220 -19.50 1.69 8.61
N ALA A 221 -19.80 1.06 7.48
CA ALA A 221 -20.93 0.16 7.33
C ALA A 221 -20.75 -0.77 6.14
N ALA A 222 -21.45 -1.91 6.16
CA ALA A 222 -21.72 -2.72 4.98
C ALA A 222 -23.13 -2.45 4.45
N GLN A 223 -23.41 -2.89 3.23
CA GLN A 223 -24.75 -2.92 2.68
C GLN A 223 -25.36 -4.30 2.82
N SER A 224 -26.69 -4.36 2.98
CA SER A 224 -27.44 -5.62 2.91
C SER A 224 -27.32 -6.27 1.52
N ALA A 225 -27.49 -7.59 1.44
CA ALA A 225 -27.35 -8.33 0.20
C ALA A 225 -28.32 -7.85 -0.93
N ASP A 226 -29.47 -7.27 -0.56
CA ASP A 226 -30.45 -6.70 -1.49
C ASP A 226 -30.19 -5.22 -1.80
N GLY A 227 -29.11 -4.64 -1.27
CA GLY A 227 -28.76 -3.24 -1.48
C GLY A 227 -29.63 -2.21 -0.77
N SER A 228 -30.68 -2.66 -0.07
CA SER A 228 -31.71 -1.76 0.45
C SER A 228 -31.34 -1.02 1.73
N LYS A 229 -30.42 -1.56 2.52
CA LYS A 229 -30.10 -1.01 3.84
C LYS A 229 -28.60 -1.09 4.13
N LYS A 230 -28.08 -0.08 4.84
CA LYS A 230 -26.80 -0.19 5.54
C LYS A 230 -26.95 -1.08 6.76
N GLN A 231 -25.95 -1.90 7.01
CA GLN A 231 -25.88 -2.83 8.15
C GLN A 231 -24.45 -3.00 8.63
N GLN A 232 -24.25 -3.79 9.68
CA GLN A 232 -22.90 -4.11 10.19
C GLN A 232 -22.09 -2.82 10.47
N PHE A 233 -22.70 -1.89 11.20
CA PHE A 233 -22.08 -0.60 11.49
C PHE A 233 -20.82 -0.78 12.34
N TRP A 234 -19.80 0.01 11.98
CA TRP A 234 -18.57 0.13 12.74
C TRP A 234 -18.56 1.46 13.50
N PRO A 235 -18.93 1.46 14.80
CA PRO A 235 -18.93 2.68 15.58
C PRO A 235 -17.50 3.07 15.97
N GLY A 236 -17.19 4.35 15.89
CA GLY A 236 -15.88 4.84 16.29
C GLY A 236 -15.49 6.14 15.60
N THR A 237 -14.24 6.53 15.78
CA THR A 237 -13.67 7.74 15.20
C THR A 237 -12.77 7.39 14.02
N LEU A 238 -13.06 7.99 12.87
CA LEU A 238 -12.21 7.97 11.69
C LEU A 238 -11.40 9.27 11.63
N TYR A 239 -10.11 9.19 11.91
CA TYR A 239 -9.20 10.35 11.88
C TYR A 239 -8.76 10.68 10.48
N GLN A 240 -8.56 9.65 9.65
CA GLN A 240 -8.13 9.81 8.26
C GLN A 240 -8.54 8.62 7.42
N CYS A 241 -8.92 8.89 6.17
CA CYS A 241 -9.00 7.91 5.11
C CYS A 241 -8.47 8.52 3.81
N LYS A 242 -7.53 7.85 3.17
CA LYS A 242 -7.03 8.23 1.85
C LYS A 242 -7.09 7.03 0.93
N VAL A 243 -7.55 7.25 -0.29
CA VAL A 243 -7.56 6.24 -1.34
C VAL A 243 -6.68 6.72 -2.49
N TYR A 244 -5.75 5.87 -2.87
CA TYR A 244 -4.89 6.08 -4.03
C TYR A 244 -5.25 5.08 -5.11
N LYS A 245 -5.38 5.53 -6.34
CA LYS A 245 -5.35 4.69 -7.53
C LYS A 245 -3.88 4.39 -7.82
N GLY A 246 -3.49 3.12 -7.81
CA GLY A 246 -2.12 2.66 -7.85
C GLY A 246 -1.57 2.18 -6.50
N LEU A 247 -0.39 1.60 -6.54
CA LEU A 247 0.27 1.06 -5.36
C LEU A 247 1.29 2.05 -4.79
N LEU A 248 1.13 2.39 -3.52
CA LEU A 248 2.15 3.08 -2.75
C LEU A 248 3.34 2.14 -2.50
N SER A 249 4.53 2.67 -2.55
CA SER A 249 5.75 1.92 -2.22
C SER A 249 5.78 1.49 -0.74
N ASP A 250 6.50 0.41 -0.46
CA ASP A 250 6.66 -0.08 0.91
C ASP A 250 7.27 0.97 1.85
N ASN A 251 8.15 1.83 1.35
CA ASN A 251 8.72 2.91 2.15
C ASN A 251 7.67 3.94 2.57
N ARG A 252 6.75 4.31 1.66
CA ARG A 252 5.64 5.21 2.00
C ARG A 252 4.64 4.56 2.93
N ILE A 253 4.33 3.30 2.73
CA ILE A 253 3.48 2.52 3.64
C ILE A 253 4.09 2.49 5.04
N LYS A 254 5.37 2.15 5.17
CA LYS A 254 6.09 2.16 6.45
C LYS A 254 6.08 3.54 7.11
N ALA A 255 6.32 4.59 6.32
CA ALA A 255 6.27 5.97 6.83
C ALA A 255 4.88 6.32 7.38
N TYR A 256 3.81 5.95 6.65
CA TYR A 256 2.44 6.16 7.10
C TYR A 256 2.12 5.38 8.38
N ILE A 257 2.42 4.09 8.43
CA ILE A 257 2.15 3.25 9.60
C ILE A 257 2.84 3.81 10.84
N ASN A 258 4.09 4.24 10.72
CA ASN A 258 4.90 4.69 11.85
C ASN A 258 4.60 6.12 12.32
N LYS A 259 4.33 7.04 11.39
CA LYS A 259 4.27 8.48 11.69
C LYS A 259 2.92 9.13 11.37
N GLY A 260 2.09 8.50 10.52
CA GLY A 260 1.01 9.19 9.83
C GLY A 260 1.55 10.15 8.76
N TRP A 261 0.63 10.85 8.11
CA TRP A 261 0.96 11.95 7.15
C TRP A 261 0.50 13.27 7.70
#